data_004fdf8f63272addad032d09e108fc87
#
_entry.id   004fdf8f63272addad032d09e108fc87
#
_cell.length_a   1.000
_cell.length_b   1.000
_cell.length_c   1.000
_cell.angle_alpha   90.00
_cell.angle_beta   90.00
_cell.angle_gamma   90.00
#
_symmetry.space_group_name_H-M   'P 1'
#
loop_
_entity.id
_entity.type
_entity.pdbx_description
1 polymer ?
#
loop_
_entity_poly.entity_id
_entity_poly.type
_entity_poly.pdbx_seq_one_letter_code
_entity_poly.pdbx_strand_id
1 'polypeptide(L)'
;MATEIKHSFIRRFFAWLWRHKWWSLTVILILLAGGTWWIIASIGDKVEYVTVNVSRGDIKHVVTATGEINPVNTVSVGSQVSGTIENIYVDYNSRVTKGQLLLEIEPSVLQATVDEARAALDSAKSQLNLARNDYERNKTLYDSGYIARAEMEQSQTNYEQAQQSVKRMESQYERALTNLGYATITSPVDGTVISRKVDKGQTVAASFQTPDLFEIAEDLSKMQIETAVSEADIGVIKEGQNVTFTVDAYPRKTFNGIVKQVRLSPTTTSNVVVYTVVIDVDNADLSLMPGMTAFVTIMIDAATDVWKTQNAAFLVRNFKNIIVDAPDNVNPNEYIAVLRDGKPVFIKYAKGLSTPTETQVVSDELKADDLIIVGRMGQSTSSAATQARRRGPF
;
A
#
# COMPACT_ATOMS: atom_id res chain seq x y z
N MET A 1 -66.15 53.36 54.39
CA MET A 1 -65.64 53.23 55.75
C MET A 1 -64.59 52.10 55.92
N ALA A 2 -63.71 51.85 54.92
CA ALA A 2 -62.74 50.74 55.01
C ALA A 2 -61.31 51.14 54.59
N THR A 3 -61.00 52.43 54.33
CA THR A 3 -59.71 52.86 53.82
C THR A 3 -58.85 53.60 54.88
N GLU A 4 -59.37 53.96 56.08
CA GLU A 4 -58.57 54.70 57.06
C GLU A 4 -57.85 53.83 58.10
N ILE A 5 -58.15 52.56 58.22
CA ILE A 5 -57.53 51.71 59.30
C ILE A 5 -56.14 51.20 58.85
N LYS A 6 -55.83 51.16 57.57
CA LYS A 6 -54.54 50.64 57.11
C LYS A 6 -53.34 51.57 57.21
N HIS A 7 -53.57 52.88 57.22
CA HIS A 7 -52.53 53.89 57.35
C HIS A 7 -51.94 54.10 58.74
N SER A 8 -52.75 53.86 59.78
CA SER A 8 -52.34 54.07 61.22
C SER A 8 -51.41 52.95 61.70
N PHE A 9 -51.61 51.73 61.22
CA PHE A 9 -50.79 50.58 61.63
C PHE A 9 -49.35 50.66 60.99
N ILE A 10 -49.21 51.12 59.79
CA ILE A 10 -47.91 51.29 59.10
C ILE A 10 -47.09 52.42 59.76
N ARG A 11 -47.75 53.56 60.17
CA ARG A 11 -47.07 54.68 60.87
C ARG A 11 -46.61 54.30 62.25
N ARG A 12 -47.35 53.50 63.02
CA ARG A 12 -46.97 53.01 64.35
C ARG A 12 -45.83 51.94 64.25
N PHE A 13 -45.84 51.14 63.25
CA PHE A 13 -44.76 50.19 62.96
C PHE A 13 -43.44 50.87 62.57
N PHE A 14 -43.48 51.88 61.70
CA PHE A 14 -42.29 52.69 61.38
C PHE A 14 -41.78 53.52 62.57
N ALA A 15 -42.66 54.07 63.47
CA ALA A 15 -42.26 54.84 64.66
C ALA A 15 -41.60 53.91 65.71
N TRP A 16 -42.06 52.69 65.85
CA TRP A 16 -41.46 51.69 66.72
C TRP A 16 -40.09 51.24 66.18
N LEU A 17 -39.92 51.11 64.84
CA LEU A 17 -38.64 50.79 64.18
C LEU A 17 -37.59 51.90 64.41
N TRP A 18 -38.00 53.16 64.48
CA TRP A 18 -37.10 54.31 64.67
C TRP A 18 -36.63 54.46 66.08
N ARG A 19 -37.38 53.98 67.06
CA ARG A 19 -37.07 54.05 68.54
C ARG A 19 -36.06 52.99 68.94
N HIS A 20 -35.92 51.89 68.20
CA HIS A 20 -34.96 50.81 68.40
C HIS A 20 -34.01 50.63 67.19
N LYS A 21 -33.42 51.70 66.71
CA LYS A 21 -32.57 51.77 65.53
C LYS A 21 -31.50 50.67 65.50
N TRP A 22 -30.94 50.31 66.61
CA TRP A 22 -29.89 49.29 66.68
C TRP A 22 -30.46 47.85 66.55
N TRP A 23 -31.64 47.61 67.09
CA TRP A 23 -32.27 46.29 66.98
C TRP A 23 -32.87 46.03 65.60
N SER A 24 -33.41 47.00 64.95
CA SER A 24 -33.93 46.88 63.60
C SER A 24 -32.80 46.67 62.55
N LEU A 25 -31.67 47.36 62.79
CA LEU A 25 -30.45 47.14 61.95
C LEU A 25 -29.91 45.71 62.10
N THR A 26 -29.88 45.15 63.34
CA THR A 26 -29.42 43.77 63.53
C THR A 26 -30.36 42.75 62.94
N VAL A 27 -31.67 42.91 63.00
CA VAL A 27 -32.65 42.02 62.37
C VAL A 27 -32.56 42.08 60.84
N ILE A 28 -32.39 43.26 60.21
CA ILE A 28 -32.19 43.42 58.79
C ILE A 28 -30.88 42.78 58.37
N LEU A 29 -29.81 42.91 59.12
CA LEU A 29 -28.52 42.34 58.87
C LEU A 29 -28.54 40.81 58.97
N ILE A 30 -29.28 40.24 59.93
CA ILE A 30 -29.51 38.79 60.04
C ILE A 30 -30.36 38.25 58.87
N LEU A 31 -31.40 38.98 58.42
CA LEU A 31 -32.21 38.59 57.26
C LEU A 31 -31.42 38.69 55.94
N LEU A 32 -30.58 39.71 55.77
CA LEU A 32 -29.68 39.83 54.65
C LEU A 32 -28.60 38.74 54.68
N ALA A 33 -27.98 38.46 55.84
CA ALA A 33 -27.00 37.38 55.98
C ALA A 33 -27.64 36.00 55.76
N GLY A 34 -28.86 35.76 56.29
CA GLY A 34 -29.61 34.54 56.07
C GLY A 34 -30.05 34.40 54.60
N GLY A 35 -30.49 35.50 53.96
CA GLY A 35 -30.85 35.54 52.53
C GLY A 35 -29.65 35.31 51.63
N THR A 36 -28.52 35.94 51.90
CA THR A 36 -27.26 35.71 51.14
C THR A 36 -26.73 34.31 51.37
N TRP A 37 -26.79 33.80 52.62
CA TRP A 37 -26.39 32.40 52.89
C TRP A 37 -27.32 31.39 52.18
N TRP A 38 -28.63 31.66 52.16
CA TRP A 38 -29.59 30.82 51.43
C TRP A 38 -29.44 30.89 49.90
N ILE A 39 -29.12 32.07 49.32
CA ILE A 39 -28.79 32.24 47.92
C ILE A 39 -27.47 31.54 47.58
N ILE A 40 -26.43 31.67 48.39
CA ILE A 40 -25.13 31.00 48.21
C ILE A 40 -25.28 29.49 48.36
N ALA A 41 -26.08 29.00 49.31
CA ALA A 41 -26.38 27.57 49.48
C ALA A 41 -27.29 27.01 48.40
N SER A 42 -28.13 27.86 47.75
CA SER A 42 -29.00 27.49 46.60
C SER A 42 -28.27 27.51 45.26
N ILE A 43 -27.16 28.22 45.13
CA ILE A 43 -26.23 28.18 44.00
C ILE A 43 -25.30 27.00 44.27
N GLY A 44 -25.86 25.79 44.27
CA GLY A 44 -25.04 24.58 44.18
C GLY A 44 -24.16 24.67 42.96
N ASP A 45 -22.85 24.41 43.07
CA ASP A 45 -21.89 24.35 41.99
C ASP A 45 -22.48 23.47 40.85
N LYS A 46 -23.07 24.10 39.84
CA LYS A 46 -23.44 23.40 38.63
C LYS A 46 -22.15 23.00 37.93
N VAL A 47 -21.68 21.81 38.24
CA VAL A 47 -20.50 21.25 37.58
C VAL A 47 -20.86 21.04 36.11
N GLU A 48 -20.24 21.82 35.27
CA GLU A 48 -20.41 21.70 33.83
C GLU A 48 -19.40 20.68 33.30
N TYR A 49 -19.90 19.59 32.73
CA TYR A 49 -19.09 18.51 32.19
C TYR A 49 -18.85 18.71 30.70
N VAL A 50 -17.65 18.40 30.22
CA VAL A 50 -17.36 18.24 28.82
C VAL A 50 -17.81 16.83 28.43
N THR A 51 -18.69 16.74 27.44
CA THR A 51 -19.31 15.48 27.06
C THR A 51 -19.07 15.18 25.57
N VAL A 52 -19.11 13.89 25.23
CA VAL A 52 -19.04 13.38 23.87
C VAL A 52 -20.29 12.53 23.61
N ASN A 53 -20.89 12.68 22.44
CA ASN A 53 -22.09 11.96 22.07
C ASN A 53 -21.79 10.49 21.80
N VAL A 54 -22.75 9.64 22.15
CA VAL A 54 -22.85 8.27 21.68
C VAL A 54 -23.76 8.26 20.47
N SER A 55 -23.37 7.59 19.42
CA SER A 55 -24.22 7.40 18.22
C SER A 55 -24.25 5.94 17.84
N ARG A 56 -25.32 5.53 17.16
CA ARG A 56 -25.43 4.19 16.62
C ARG A 56 -25.19 4.24 15.11
N GLY A 57 -24.36 3.35 14.60
CA GLY A 57 -24.02 3.33 13.19
C GLY A 57 -22.90 2.36 12.87
N ASP A 58 -22.50 2.35 11.62
CA ASP A 58 -21.44 1.48 11.14
C ASP A 58 -20.06 2.02 11.54
N ILE A 59 -19.18 1.12 11.88
CA ILE A 59 -17.76 1.38 12.09
C ILE A 59 -16.97 0.48 11.13
N LYS A 60 -16.04 1.08 10.38
CA LYS A 60 -15.20 0.36 9.42
C LYS A 60 -13.75 0.64 9.74
N HIS A 61 -13.01 -0.41 10.06
CA HIS A 61 -11.56 -0.33 10.19
C HIS A 61 -10.96 -0.55 8.80
N VAL A 62 -10.36 0.48 8.25
CA VAL A 62 -9.77 0.45 6.91
C VAL A 62 -8.32 0.90 6.96
N VAL A 63 -7.50 0.34 6.09
CA VAL A 63 -6.15 0.82 5.80
C VAL A 63 -6.17 1.47 4.43
N THR A 64 -5.68 2.70 4.36
CA THR A 64 -5.55 3.43 3.09
C THR A 64 -4.10 3.45 2.64
N ALA A 65 -3.89 3.21 1.36
CA ALA A 65 -2.56 3.23 0.76
C ALA A 65 -2.65 3.63 -0.72
N THR A 66 -1.52 3.95 -1.33
CA THR A 66 -1.43 4.23 -2.76
C THR A 66 -0.67 3.11 -3.45
N GLY A 67 -1.06 2.81 -4.67
CA GLY A 67 -0.42 1.78 -5.49
C GLY A 67 -0.46 2.13 -6.96
N GLU A 68 0.26 1.34 -7.75
CA GLU A 68 0.32 1.44 -9.20
C GLU A 68 -0.42 0.26 -9.83
N ILE A 69 -1.18 0.53 -10.88
CA ILE A 69 -1.93 -0.47 -11.63
C ILE A 69 -1.04 -1.02 -12.73
N ASN A 70 -0.82 -2.32 -12.72
CA ASN A 70 0.00 -3.02 -13.69
C ASN A 70 -0.72 -4.29 -14.19
N PRO A 71 -0.44 -4.76 -15.41
CA PRO A 71 -0.92 -6.07 -15.84
C PRO A 71 -0.36 -7.18 -14.96
N VAL A 72 -1.08 -8.29 -14.82
CA VAL A 72 -0.62 -9.44 -14.04
C VAL A 72 0.65 -10.05 -14.64
N ASN A 73 0.70 -10.15 -15.98
CA ASN A 73 1.83 -10.69 -16.70
C ASN A 73 2.31 -9.66 -17.73
N THR A 74 3.57 -9.24 -17.57
CA THR A 74 4.30 -8.45 -18.57
C THR A 74 5.57 -9.18 -18.97
N VAL A 75 5.92 -9.10 -20.25
CA VAL A 75 7.13 -9.69 -20.80
C VAL A 75 7.95 -8.59 -21.45
N SER A 76 9.18 -8.38 -20.93
CA SER A 76 10.16 -7.52 -21.56
C SER A 76 10.86 -8.27 -22.68
N VAL A 77 10.84 -7.71 -23.87
CA VAL A 77 11.53 -8.22 -25.06
C VAL A 77 12.77 -7.38 -25.29
N GLY A 78 13.93 -8.03 -25.21
CA GLY A 78 15.23 -7.39 -25.39
C GLY A 78 16.01 -7.97 -26.58
N SER A 79 17.18 -7.40 -26.89
CA SER A 79 18.10 -7.90 -27.90
C SER A 79 19.25 -8.70 -27.30
N GLN A 80 19.62 -9.81 -27.95
CA GLN A 80 20.81 -10.60 -27.61
C GLN A 80 22.03 -10.23 -28.48
N VAL A 81 21.82 -9.43 -29.53
CA VAL A 81 22.89 -8.96 -30.41
C VAL A 81 22.93 -7.44 -30.47
N SER A 82 24.12 -6.91 -30.70
CA SER A 82 24.33 -5.47 -30.88
C SER A 82 24.22 -5.11 -32.37
N GLY A 83 23.62 -3.96 -32.65
CA GLY A 83 23.50 -3.45 -34.03
C GLY A 83 22.57 -2.25 -34.11
N THR A 84 22.35 -1.72 -35.30
CA THR A 84 21.42 -0.62 -35.55
C THR A 84 20.05 -1.17 -35.90
N ILE A 85 18.99 -0.58 -35.36
CA ILE A 85 17.61 -0.96 -35.67
C ILE A 85 17.29 -0.53 -37.11
N GLU A 86 17.07 -1.50 -37.98
CA GLU A 86 16.77 -1.25 -39.39
C GLU A 86 15.29 -0.91 -39.59
N ASN A 87 14.41 -1.76 -39.09
CA ASN A 87 12.95 -1.57 -39.19
C ASN A 87 12.21 -1.93 -37.90
N ILE A 88 11.10 -1.23 -37.68
CA ILE A 88 10.17 -1.52 -36.58
C ILE A 88 8.80 -1.73 -37.24
N TYR A 89 8.14 -2.85 -36.92
CA TYR A 89 6.88 -3.28 -37.52
C TYR A 89 5.67 -3.11 -36.61
N VAL A 90 5.89 -2.81 -35.32
CA VAL A 90 4.85 -2.62 -34.31
C VAL A 90 5.07 -1.32 -33.56
N ASP A 91 4.00 -0.75 -33.05
CA ASP A 91 4.03 0.50 -32.26
C ASP A 91 3.26 0.32 -30.96
N TYR A 92 3.20 1.37 -30.14
CA TYR A 92 2.39 1.39 -28.92
C TYR A 92 0.96 0.90 -29.18
N ASN A 93 0.39 0.17 -28.23
CA ASN A 93 -0.95 -0.40 -28.28
C ASN A 93 -1.20 -1.40 -29.43
N SER A 94 -0.16 -1.79 -30.19
CA SER A 94 -0.29 -2.82 -31.23
C SER A 94 -0.55 -4.18 -30.60
N ARG A 95 -1.55 -4.89 -31.12
CA ARG A 95 -1.80 -6.28 -30.75
C ARG A 95 -0.83 -7.18 -31.50
N VAL A 96 -0.18 -8.08 -30.79
CA VAL A 96 0.84 -8.98 -31.33
C VAL A 96 0.51 -10.42 -30.96
N THR A 97 0.93 -11.35 -31.86
CA THR A 97 0.84 -12.77 -31.61
C THR A 97 2.22 -13.37 -31.40
N LYS A 98 2.27 -14.50 -30.70
CA LYS A 98 3.53 -15.23 -30.47
C LYS A 98 4.23 -15.55 -31.80
N GLY A 99 5.53 -15.22 -31.91
CA GLY A 99 6.33 -15.36 -33.09
C GLY A 99 6.18 -14.25 -34.14
N GLN A 100 5.29 -13.27 -33.91
CA GLN A 100 5.15 -12.09 -34.78
C GLN A 100 6.41 -11.23 -34.74
N LEU A 101 6.88 -10.79 -35.91
CA LEU A 101 8.02 -9.89 -36.07
C LEU A 101 7.70 -8.52 -35.44
N LEU A 102 8.57 -8.06 -34.56
CA LEU A 102 8.46 -6.76 -33.87
C LEU A 102 9.42 -5.74 -34.49
N LEU A 103 10.68 -6.10 -34.65
CA LEU A 103 11.70 -5.27 -35.28
C LEU A 103 12.82 -6.12 -35.86
N GLU A 104 13.61 -5.50 -36.73
CA GLU A 104 14.83 -6.06 -37.33
C GLU A 104 16.03 -5.17 -36.97
N ILE A 105 17.11 -5.81 -36.56
CA ILE A 105 18.43 -5.22 -36.43
C ILE A 105 19.19 -5.45 -37.71
N GLU A 106 19.94 -4.47 -38.17
CA GLU A 106 20.72 -4.54 -39.41
C GLU A 106 21.57 -5.82 -39.48
N PRO A 107 21.25 -6.75 -40.41
CA PRO A 107 21.85 -8.08 -40.43
C PRO A 107 23.20 -8.14 -41.13
N SER A 108 23.64 -7.07 -41.80
CA SER A 108 24.76 -7.09 -42.75
C SER A 108 26.07 -7.65 -42.14
N VAL A 109 26.43 -7.22 -40.94
CA VAL A 109 27.64 -7.70 -40.23
C VAL A 109 27.48 -9.15 -39.78
N LEU A 110 26.30 -9.52 -39.27
CA LEU A 110 26.01 -10.87 -38.83
C LEU A 110 25.98 -11.84 -40.01
N GLN A 111 25.41 -11.43 -41.15
CA GLN A 111 25.40 -12.18 -42.39
C GLN A 111 26.83 -12.43 -42.92
N ALA A 112 27.68 -11.39 -42.89
CA ALA A 112 29.08 -11.54 -43.26
C ALA A 112 29.83 -12.58 -42.41
N THR A 113 29.53 -12.62 -41.11
CA THR A 113 30.09 -13.63 -40.18
C THR A 113 29.60 -15.04 -40.50
N VAL A 114 28.33 -15.19 -40.91
CA VAL A 114 27.76 -16.47 -41.35
C VAL A 114 28.46 -16.93 -42.63
N ASP A 115 28.67 -16.03 -43.60
CA ASP A 115 29.32 -16.35 -44.88
C ASP A 115 30.79 -16.76 -44.69
N GLU A 116 31.50 -16.09 -43.76
CA GLU A 116 32.86 -16.46 -43.38
C GLU A 116 32.90 -17.87 -42.74
N ALA A 117 32.04 -18.13 -41.76
CA ALA A 117 31.97 -19.44 -41.11
C ALA A 117 31.57 -20.56 -42.08
N ARG A 118 30.69 -20.27 -43.05
CA ARG A 118 30.31 -21.19 -44.12
C ARG A 118 31.50 -21.52 -45.03
N ALA A 119 32.25 -20.52 -45.46
CA ALA A 119 33.43 -20.72 -46.27
C ALA A 119 34.50 -21.58 -45.56
N ALA A 120 34.70 -21.34 -44.23
CA ALA A 120 35.60 -22.14 -43.42
C ALA A 120 35.13 -23.61 -43.29
N LEU A 121 33.83 -23.84 -43.14
CA LEU A 121 33.24 -25.18 -43.11
C LEU A 121 33.43 -25.90 -44.44
N ASP A 122 33.19 -25.22 -45.55
CA ASP A 122 33.32 -25.80 -46.91
C ASP A 122 34.80 -26.15 -47.23
N SER A 123 35.75 -25.33 -46.76
CA SER A 123 37.18 -25.62 -46.82
C SER A 123 37.53 -26.88 -46.00
N ALA A 124 37.03 -26.99 -44.77
CA ALA A 124 37.27 -28.16 -43.92
C ALA A 124 36.66 -29.44 -44.50
N LYS A 125 35.47 -29.35 -45.10
CA LYS A 125 34.85 -30.48 -45.84
C LYS A 125 35.69 -30.94 -47.01
N SER A 126 36.28 -29.99 -47.74
CA SER A 126 37.18 -30.32 -48.89
C SER A 126 38.44 -31.05 -48.39
N GLN A 127 39.02 -30.60 -47.28
CA GLN A 127 40.18 -31.25 -46.65
C GLN A 127 39.81 -32.64 -46.10
N LEU A 128 38.63 -32.84 -45.56
CA LEU A 128 38.13 -34.13 -45.13
C LEU A 128 38.00 -35.10 -46.28
N ASN A 129 37.45 -34.65 -47.43
CA ASN A 129 37.34 -35.47 -48.63
C ASN A 129 38.72 -35.91 -49.14
N LEU A 130 39.70 -35.01 -49.16
CA LEU A 130 41.07 -35.36 -49.50
C LEU A 130 41.64 -36.42 -48.55
N ALA A 131 41.60 -36.15 -47.25
CA ALA A 131 42.13 -37.08 -46.25
C ALA A 131 41.40 -38.45 -46.26
N ARG A 132 40.11 -38.46 -46.54
CA ARG A 132 39.33 -39.69 -46.70
C ARG A 132 39.82 -40.51 -47.89
N ASN A 133 39.98 -39.88 -49.08
CA ASN A 133 40.44 -40.54 -50.26
C ASN A 133 41.87 -41.09 -50.10
N ASP A 134 42.75 -40.38 -49.43
CA ASP A 134 44.10 -40.79 -49.06
C ASP A 134 44.09 -41.98 -48.14
N TYR A 135 43.27 -41.94 -47.06
CA TYR A 135 43.09 -43.06 -46.16
C TYR A 135 42.54 -44.30 -46.84
N GLU A 136 41.49 -44.20 -47.66
CA GLU A 136 40.92 -45.34 -48.42
C GLU A 136 41.92 -45.94 -49.42
N ARG A 137 42.70 -45.14 -50.12
CA ARG A 137 43.79 -45.58 -50.97
C ARG A 137 44.89 -46.31 -50.20
N ASN A 138 45.40 -45.67 -49.08
CA ASN A 138 46.47 -46.27 -48.30
C ASN A 138 46.00 -47.54 -47.60
N LYS A 139 44.76 -47.65 -47.19
CA LYS A 139 44.17 -48.86 -46.60
C LYS A 139 44.20 -50.00 -47.68
N THR A 140 43.81 -49.74 -48.87
CA THR A 140 43.85 -50.75 -49.99
C THR A 140 45.28 -51.19 -50.26
N LEU A 141 46.25 -50.28 -50.25
CA LEU A 141 47.68 -50.59 -50.50
C LEU A 141 48.28 -51.42 -49.36
N TYR A 142 47.89 -51.11 -48.12
CA TYR A 142 48.28 -51.89 -46.88
C TYR A 142 47.72 -53.29 -46.96
N ASP A 143 46.46 -53.45 -47.25
CA ASP A 143 45.78 -54.74 -47.38
C ASP A 143 46.43 -55.61 -48.48
N SER A 144 47.01 -54.97 -49.47
CA SER A 144 47.75 -55.61 -50.56
C SER A 144 49.26 -55.81 -50.31
N GLY A 145 49.75 -55.34 -49.08
CA GLY A 145 51.14 -55.50 -48.65
C GLY A 145 52.16 -54.52 -49.31
N TYR A 146 51.68 -53.43 -49.93
CA TYR A 146 52.54 -52.46 -50.61
C TYR A 146 53.08 -51.33 -49.78
N ILE A 147 52.47 -51.05 -48.56
CA ILE A 147 52.93 -49.99 -47.67
C ILE A 147 53.06 -50.50 -46.22
N ALA A 148 53.81 -49.79 -45.37
CA ALA A 148 53.97 -50.10 -43.99
C ALA A 148 52.75 -49.75 -43.16
N ARG A 149 52.51 -50.45 -42.07
CA ARG A 149 51.41 -50.19 -41.13
C ARG A 149 51.42 -48.76 -40.57
N ALA A 150 52.58 -48.20 -40.27
CA ALA A 150 52.74 -46.83 -39.79
C ALA A 150 52.19 -45.78 -40.76
N GLU A 151 52.30 -46.01 -42.06
CA GLU A 151 51.82 -45.07 -43.09
C GLU A 151 50.29 -45.15 -43.22
N MET A 152 49.69 -46.30 -43.05
CA MET A 152 48.24 -46.46 -43.01
C MET A 152 47.67 -45.81 -41.74
N GLU A 153 48.28 -46.08 -40.55
CA GLU A 153 47.87 -45.45 -39.28
C GLU A 153 48.01 -43.93 -39.34
N GLN A 154 49.05 -43.37 -39.99
CA GLN A 154 49.18 -41.94 -40.18
C GLN A 154 48.04 -41.36 -41.04
N SER A 155 47.68 -42.01 -42.13
CA SER A 155 46.57 -41.55 -42.98
C SER A 155 45.24 -41.68 -42.26
N GLN A 156 45.02 -42.70 -41.43
CA GLN A 156 43.85 -42.80 -40.58
C GLN A 156 43.78 -41.64 -39.58
N THR A 157 44.86 -41.34 -38.88
CA THR A 157 44.95 -40.23 -37.94
C THR A 157 44.63 -38.89 -38.63
N ASN A 158 45.17 -38.67 -39.86
CA ASN A 158 44.90 -37.46 -40.62
C ASN A 158 43.41 -37.36 -41.01
N TYR A 159 42.77 -38.46 -41.38
CA TYR A 159 41.34 -38.55 -41.70
C TYR A 159 40.51 -38.19 -40.42
N GLU A 160 40.82 -38.82 -39.29
CA GLU A 160 40.15 -38.53 -38.00
C GLU A 160 40.30 -37.07 -37.57
N GLN A 161 41.50 -36.48 -37.72
CA GLN A 161 41.74 -35.07 -37.45
C GLN A 161 40.94 -34.15 -38.38
N ALA A 162 40.86 -34.46 -39.69
CA ALA A 162 40.04 -33.73 -40.62
C ALA A 162 38.54 -33.80 -40.29
N GLN A 163 38.07 -34.99 -39.82
CA GLN A 163 36.70 -35.17 -39.37
C GLN A 163 36.36 -34.29 -38.15
N GLN A 164 37.27 -34.26 -37.14
CA GLN A 164 37.11 -33.37 -36.00
C GLN A 164 37.17 -31.88 -36.38
N SER A 165 37.94 -31.51 -37.40
CA SER A 165 37.99 -30.15 -37.91
C SER A 165 36.65 -29.74 -38.55
N VAL A 166 36.02 -30.58 -39.33
CA VAL A 166 34.67 -30.34 -39.92
C VAL A 166 33.67 -30.12 -38.79
N LYS A 167 33.63 -31.00 -37.77
CA LYS A 167 32.72 -30.87 -36.64
C LYS A 167 32.90 -29.54 -35.89
N ARG A 168 34.13 -29.07 -35.73
CA ARG A 168 34.41 -27.77 -35.09
C ARG A 168 33.91 -26.60 -35.94
N MET A 169 34.15 -26.62 -37.26
CA MET A 169 33.68 -25.57 -38.16
C MET A 169 32.16 -25.56 -38.32
N GLU A 170 31.53 -26.73 -38.31
CA GLU A 170 30.07 -26.87 -38.31
C GLU A 170 29.44 -26.19 -37.05
N SER A 171 29.98 -26.47 -35.86
CA SER A 171 29.53 -25.81 -34.65
C SER A 171 29.76 -24.29 -34.66
N GLN A 172 30.79 -23.81 -35.35
CA GLN A 172 31.04 -22.40 -35.56
C GLN A 172 30.02 -21.74 -36.49
N TYR A 173 29.69 -22.43 -37.60
CA TYR A 173 28.68 -22.00 -38.55
C TYR A 173 27.27 -21.96 -37.91
N GLU A 174 26.89 -22.97 -37.13
CA GLU A 174 25.63 -23.00 -36.42
C GLU A 174 25.51 -21.85 -35.39
N ARG A 175 26.58 -21.52 -34.66
CA ARG A 175 26.60 -20.35 -33.79
C ARG A 175 26.41 -19.04 -34.54
N ALA A 176 27.05 -18.90 -35.70
CA ALA A 176 26.89 -17.71 -36.55
C ALA A 176 25.45 -17.56 -37.04
N LEU A 177 24.82 -18.67 -37.48
CA LEU A 177 23.40 -18.71 -37.87
C LEU A 177 22.47 -18.33 -36.72
N THR A 178 22.74 -18.85 -35.52
CA THR A 178 21.94 -18.53 -34.34
C THR A 178 22.03 -17.04 -34.02
N ASN A 179 23.22 -16.46 -34.06
CA ASN A 179 23.42 -15.03 -33.85
C ASN A 179 22.70 -14.18 -34.91
N LEU A 180 22.73 -14.60 -36.16
CA LEU A 180 21.97 -13.95 -37.23
C LEU A 180 20.46 -14.03 -36.96
N GLY A 181 19.97 -15.14 -36.45
CA GLY A 181 18.56 -15.31 -36.04
C GLY A 181 18.14 -14.34 -34.95
N TYR A 182 19.05 -13.98 -34.07
CA TYR A 182 18.79 -12.97 -33.01
C TYR A 182 18.68 -11.52 -33.53
N ALA A 183 19.02 -11.26 -34.80
CA ALA A 183 18.77 -9.96 -35.42
C ALA A 183 17.27 -9.73 -35.68
N THR A 184 16.49 -10.79 -35.76
CA THR A 184 15.05 -10.76 -35.98
C THR A 184 14.35 -10.90 -34.63
N ILE A 185 13.82 -9.81 -34.10
CA ILE A 185 13.16 -9.80 -32.78
C ILE A 185 11.68 -10.09 -32.98
N THR A 186 11.22 -11.16 -32.31
CA THR A 186 9.82 -11.61 -32.41
C THR A 186 9.17 -11.60 -31.00
N SER A 187 7.84 -11.52 -30.96
CA SER A 187 7.09 -11.62 -29.69
C SER A 187 7.16 -13.05 -29.15
N PRO A 188 7.54 -13.22 -27.85
CA PRO A 188 7.51 -14.53 -27.19
C PRO A 188 6.10 -14.97 -26.79
N VAL A 189 5.14 -14.02 -26.73
CA VAL A 189 3.76 -14.23 -26.21
C VAL A 189 2.74 -13.53 -27.10
N ASP A 190 1.48 -13.94 -26.97
CA ASP A 190 0.35 -13.16 -27.48
C ASP A 190 0.06 -12.02 -26.52
N GLY A 191 -0.27 -10.82 -27.04
CA GLY A 191 -0.52 -9.69 -26.13
C GLY A 191 -0.65 -8.35 -26.83
N THR A 192 -0.47 -7.29 -26.04
CA THR A 192 -0.48 -5.89 -26.48
C THR A 192 0.80 -5.19 -26.05
N VAL A 193 1.44 -4.47 -26.97
CA VAL A 193 2.64 -3.66 -26.71
C VAL A 193 2.25 -2.48 -25.82
N ILE A 194 2.79 -2.44 -24.58
CA ILE A 194 2.59 -1.34 -23.64
C ILE A 194 3.59 -0.23 -23.92
N SER A 195 4.86 -0.61 -24.11
CA SER A 195 5.97 0.31 -24.24
C SER A 195 6.93 -0.11 -25.34
N ARG A 196 7.41 0.88 -26.10
CA ARG A 196 8.49 0.79 -27.07
C ARG A 196 9.61 1.75 -26.64
N LYS A 197 10.77 1.19 -26.30
CA LYS A 197 11.88 1.96 -25.71
C LYS A 197 12.98 2.29 -26.74
N VAL A 198 12.74 2.03 -28.01
CA VAL A 198 13.73 2.17 -29.08
C VAL A 198 13.12 2.76 -30.35
N ASP A 199 13.97 3.42 -31.16
CA ASP A 199 13.57 4.06 -32.42
C ASP A 199 14.35 3.50 -33.60
N LYS A 200 13.77 3.64 -34.82
CA LYS A 200 14.43 3.27 -36.06
C LYS A 200 15.73 4.07 -36.23
N GLY A 201 16.82 3.39 -36.61
CA GLY A 201 18.15 3.98 -36.73
C GLY A 201 18.92 4.08 -35.42
N GLN A 202 18.31 3.72 -34.28
CA GLN A 202 19.01 3.68 -32.99
C GLN A 202 19.94 2.46 -32.94
N THR A 203 21.13 2.66 -32.36
CA THR A 203 22.07 1.55 -32.11
C THR A 203 21.84 0.97 -30.72
N VAL A 204 21.70 -0.34 -30.64
CA VAL A 204 21.57 -1.09 -29.38
C VAL A 204 22.86 -1.90 -29.12
N ALA A 205 23.29 -1.95 -27.86
CA ALA A 205 24.48 -2.68 -27.44
C ALA A 205 24.11 -3.72 -26.39
N ALA A 206 24.19 -4.98 -26.71
CA ALA A 206 23.87 -6.12 -25.84
C ALA A 206 25.08 -6.59 -25.00
N SER A 207 26.26 -5.94 -25.14
CA SER A 207 27.52 -6.45 -24.58
C SER A 207 27.63 -6.37 -23.06
N PHE A 208 26.93 -5.44 -22.39
CA PHE A 208 27.01 -5.23 -20.95
C PHE A 208 25.68 -5.49 -20.23
N GLN A 209 24.58 -5.16 -20.85
CA GLN A 209 23.24 -5.36 -20.32
C GLN A 209 22.28 -5.53 -21.49
N THR A 210 21.39 -6.53 -21.41
CA THR A 210 20.34 -6.71 -22.42
C THR A 210 19.42 -5.49 -22.42
N PRO A 211 19.38 -4.68 -23.48
CA PRO A 211 18.48 -3.54 -23.55
C PRO A 211 17.05 -4.02 -23.75
N ASP A 212 16.13 -3.51 -22.91
CA ASP A 212 14.69 -3.70 -23.12
C ASP A 212 14.25 -2.89 -24.35
N LEU A 213 13.64 -3.55 -25.33
CA LEU A 213 13.16 -2.93 -26.56
C LEU A 213 11.66 -2.69 -26.52
N PHE A 214 10.91 -3.70 -26.08
CA PHE A 214 9.46 -3.66 -25.92
C PHE A 214 9.03 -4.26 -24.58
N GLU A 215 7.89 -3.80 -24.12
CA GLU A 215 7.17 -4.39 -23.00
C GLU A 215 5.76 -4.79 -23.47
N ILE A 216 5.42 -6.06 -23.33
CA ILE A 216 4.19 -6.66 -23.83
C ILE A 216 3.38 -7.17 -22.65
N ALA A 217 2.11 -6.73 -22.52
CA ALA A 217 1.15 -7.32 -21.62
C ALA A 217 0.44 -8.49 -22.30
N GLU A 218 0.37 -9.64 -21.65
CA GLU A 218 -0.37 -10.79 -22.17
C GLU A 218 -1.88 -10.52 -22.18
N ASP A 219 -2.40 -9.98 -21.09
CA ASP A 219 -3.83 -9.73 -20.94
C ASP A 219 -4.08 -8.45 -20.12
N LEU A 220 -4.66 -7.43 -20.74
CA LEU A 220 -5.05 -6.18 -20.09
C LEU A 220 -6.40 -6.26 -19.37
N SER A 221 -7.14 -7.35 -19.52
CA SER A 221 -8.38 -7.57 -18.79
C SER A 221 -8.14 -7.96 -17.32
N LYS A 222 -6.95 -8.47 -17.02
CA LYS A 222 -6.52 -8.88 -15.67
C LYS A 222 -5.39 -7.97 -15.21
N MET A 223 -5.72 -7.12 -14.29
CA MET A 223 -4.77 -6.16 -13.73
C MET A 223 -4.48 -6.47 -12.26
N GLN A 224 -3.40 -5.94 -11.77
CA GLN A 224 -3.07 -5.96 -10.35
C GLN A 224 -2.64 -4.57 -9.90
N ILE A 225 -2.91 -4.24 -8.63
CA ILE A 225 -2.38 -3.05 -8.00
C ILE A 225 -1.27 -3.48 -7.05
N GLU A 226 -0.10 -2.92 -7.23
CA GLU A 226 1.01 -3.07 -6.30
C GLU A 226 1.00 -1.89 -5.33
N THR A 227 0.51 -2.12 -4.12
CA THR A 227 0.25 -1.09 -3.13
C THR A 227 1.32 -1.11 -2.04
N ALA A 228 1.91 0.06 -1.76
CA ALA A 228 2.88 0.21 -0.68
C ALA A 228 2.16 0.48 0.65
N VAL A 229 2.26 -0.47 1.58
CA VAL A 229 1.64 -0.39 2.91
C VAL A 229 2.73 -0.28 3.98
N SER A 230 2.50 0.55 5.00
CA SER A 230 3.45 0.75 6.09
C SER A 230 3.61 -0.51 6.97
N GLU A 231 4.79 -0.66 7.61
CA GLU A 231 5.04 -1.71 8.59
C GLU A 231 4.03 -1.69 9.75
N ALA A 232 3.53 -0.50 10.11
CA ALA A 232 2.56 -0.36 11.21
C ALA A 232 1.20 -0.99 10.89
N ASP A 233 0.82 -1.05 9.61
CA ASP A 233 -0.51 -1.47 9.16
C ASP A 233 -0.52 -2.89 8.55
N ILE A 234 0.65 -3.40 8.14
CA ILE A 234 0.73 -4.68 7.42
C ILE A 234 0.25 -5.86 8.26
N GLY A 235 0.41 -5.80 9.59
CA GLY A 235 0.06 -6.89 10.50
C GLY A 235 -1.43 -7.24 10.54
N VAL A 236 -2.31 -6.35 10.07
CA VAL A 236 -3.76 -6.56 10.05
C VAL A 236 -4.29 -6.93 8.67
N ILE A 237 -3.45 -6.84 7.62
CA ILE A 237 -3.83 -7.17 6.25
C ILE A 237 -3.66 -8.66 6.01
N LYS A 238 -4.68 -9.28 5.38
CA LYS A 238 -4.72 -10.71 5.05
C LYS A 238 -5.20 -10.91 3.62
N GLU A 239 -4.78 -12.02 3.03
CA GLU A 239 -5.28 -12.46 1.73
C GLU A 239 -6.80 -12.69 1.78
N GLY A 240 -7.48 -12.34 0.68
CA GLY A 240 -8.92 -12.46 0.54
C GLY A 240 -9.74 -11.27 1.07
N GLN A 241 -9.10 -10.26 1.65
CA GLN A 241 -9.81 -9.05 2.09
C GLN A 241 -10.32 -8.24 0.89
N ASN A 242 -11.52 -7.67 1.05
CA ASN A 242 -12.13 -6.80 0.05
C ASN A 242 -11.42 -5.44 0.03
N VAL A 243 -11.20 -4.96 -1.17
CA VAL A 243 -10.56 -3.69 -1.45
C VAL A 243 -11.45 -2.85 -2.32
N THR A 244 -11.57 -1.57 -2.01
CA THR A 244 -12.14 -0.57 -2.89
C THR A 244 -11.07 0.44 -3.27
N PHE A 245 -11.06 0.89 -4.52
CA PHE A 245 -10.09 1.88 -4.94
C PHE A 245 -10.69 2.85 -5.96
N THR A 246 -10.05 4.00 -6.07
CA THR A 246 -10.33 5.01 -7.09
C THR A 246 -9.05 5.35 -7.82
N VAL A 247 -9.15 5.80 -9.05
CA VAL A 247 -8.03 6.29 -9.86
C VAL A 247 -8.28 7.74 -10.24
N ASP A 248 -7.21 8.52 -10.39
CA ASP A 248 -7.33 9.95 -10.74
C ASP A 248 -8.05 10.20 -12.05
N ALA A 249 -7.92 9.27 -13.00
CA ALA A 249 -8.61 9.34 -14.28
C ALA A 249 -10.15 9.23 -14.15
N TYR A 250 -10.64 8.55 -13.11
CA TYR A 250 -12.07 8.31 -12.86
C TYR A 250 -12.46 8.56 -11.39
N PRO A 251 -12.43 9.81 -10.91
CA PRO A 251 -12.58 10.12 -9.47
C PRO A 251 -13.98 9.82 -8.92
N ARG A 252 -14.98 9.65 -9.79
CA ARG A 252 -16.36 9.31 -9.40
C ARG A 252 -16.68 7.82 -9.50
N LYS A 253 -15.77 7.02 -10.07
CA LYS A 253 -15.96 5.58 -10.25
C LYS A 253 -15.15 4.84 -9.19
N THR A 254 -15.82 4.07 -8.36
CA THR A 254 -15.17 3.17 -7.41
C THR A 254 -15.04 1.79 -8.04
N PHE A 255 -13.85 1.25 -7.97
CA PHE A 255 -13.54 -0.10 -8.44
C PHE A 255 -13.36 -1.01 -7.23
N ASN A 256 -13.56 -2.31 -7.46
CA ASN A 256 -13.39 -3.33 -6.44
C ASN A 256 -12.20 -4.23 -6.79
N GLY A 257 -11.54 -4.73 -5.78
CA GLY A 257 -10.47 -5.71 -5.88
C GLY A 257 -10.42 -6.60 -4.66
N ILE A 258 -9.53 -7.57 -4.68
CA ILE A 258 -9.32 -8.51 -3.58
C ILE A 258 -7.82 -8.60 -3.32
N VAL A 259 -7.42 -8.57 -2.05
CA VAL A 259 -6.02 -8.80 -1.67
C VAL A 259 -5.64 -10.23 -2.08
N LYS A 260 -4.72 -10.34 -3.03
CA LYS A 260 -4.20 -11.62 -3.52
C LYS A 260 -3.06 -12.13 -2.67
N GLN A 261 -2.12 -11.25 -2.35
CA GLN A 261 -0.88 -11.62 -1.69
C GLN A 261 -0.26 -10.44 -0.95
N VAL A 262 0.37 -10.71 0.17
CA VAL A 262 1.27 -9.79 0.87
C VAL A 262 2.70 -10.27 0.64
N ARG A 263 3.53 -9.45 -0.04
CA ARG A 263 4.95 -9.79 -0.28
C ARG A 263 5.72 -9.69 1.02
N LEU A 264 6.44 -10.75 1.39
CA LEU A 264 7.19 -10.81 2.64
C LEU A 264 8.51 -10.00 2.61
N SER A 265 9.01 -9.67 1.42
CA SER A 265 10.21 -8.85 1.28
C SER A 265 9.84 -7.37 1.37
N PRO A 266 10.32 -6.63 2.39
CA PRO A 266 10.08 -5.21 2.49
C PRO A 266 10.95 -4.42 1.50
N THR A 267 10.48 -3.24 1.15
CA THR A 267 11.24 -2.22 0.43
C THR A 267 11.47 -1.03 1.36
N THR A 268 12.71 -0.53 1.41
CA THR A 268 13.01 0.67 2.21
C THR A 268 13.15 1.86 1.28
N THR A 269 12.25 2.82 1.40
CA THR A 269 12.29 4.07 0.64
C THR A 269 12.39 5.23 1.63
N SER A 270 13.43 6.06 1.50
CA SER A 270 13.65 7.22 2.38
C SER A 270 13.59 6.89 3.88
N ASN A 271 14.21 5.79 4.31
CA ASN A 271 14.19 5.26 5.68
C ASN A 271 12.79 4.81 6.19
N VAL A 272 11.81 4.67 5.33
CA VAL A 272 10.51 4.10 5.69
C VAL A 272 10.44 2.68 5.14
N VAL A 273 10.09 1.74 6.01
CA VAL A 273 9.89 0.33 5.64
C VAL A 273 8.45 0.16 5.18
N VAL A 274 8.28 -0.30 3.94
CA VAL A 274 6.98 -0.59 3.35
C VAL A 274 6.94 -2.01 2.80
N TYR A 275 5.77 -2.61 2.85
CA TYR A 275 5.49 -3.92 2.27
C TYR A 275 4.59 -3.77 1.06
N THR A 276 4.85 -4.54 0.01
CA THR A 276 4.00 -4.55 -1.18
C THR A 276 2.83 -5.51 -0.98
N VAL A 277 1.63 -4.97 -1.07
CA VAL A 277 0.38 -5.74 -1.10
C VAL A 277 -0.11 -5.77 -2.54
N VAL A 278 -0.29 -6.97 -3.08
CA VAL A 278 -0.80 -7.20 -4.43
C VAL A 278 -2.30 -7.42 -4.36
N ILE A 279 -3.04 -6.64 -5.15
CA ILE A 279 -4.50 -6.67 -5.21
C ILE A 279 -4.90 -7.04 -6.62
N ASP A 280 -5.67 -8.12 -6.79
CA ASP A 280 -6.24 -8.51 -8.08
C ASP A 280 -7.42 -7.62 -8.42
N VAL A 281 -7.46 -7.18 -9.68
CA VAL A 281 -8.49 -6.28 -10.22
C VAL A 281 -8.97 -6.80 -11.57
N ASP A 282 -10.27 -6.88 -11.75
CA ASP A 282 -10.89 -7.17 -13.02
C ASP A 282 -11.06 -5.88 -13.85
N ASN A 283 -10.57 -5.89 -15.09
CA ASN A 283 -10.59 -4.78 -16.04
C ASN A 283 -11.28 -5.19 -17.34
N ALA A 284 -12.42 -5.84 -17.25
CA ALA A 284 -13.14 -6.35 -18.43
C ALA A 284 -13.54 -5.24 -19.43
N ASP A 285 -13.75 -4.02 -18.95
CA ASP A 285 -14.09 -2.83 -19.74
C ASP A 285 -12.85 -2.08 -20.30
N LEU A 286 -11.63 -2.56 -19.99
CA LEU A 286 -10.34 -1.97 -20.39
C LEU A 286 -10.21 -0.48 -20.03
N SER A 287 -10.91 -0.02 -19.00
CA SER A 287 -10.86 1.37 -18.56
C SER A 287 -9.61 1.69 -17.73
N LEU A 288 -9.03 0.67 -17.08
CA LEU A 288 -7.78 0.81 -16.33
C LEU A 288 -6.59 0.58 -17.25
N MET A 289 -5.63 1.51 -17.21
CA MET A 289 -4.41 1.44 -18.01
C MET A 289 -3.19 1.18 -17.12
N PRO A 290 -2.17 0.48 -17.64
CA PRO A 290 -0.90 0.32 -16.95
C PRO A 290 -0.28 1.67 -16.54
N GLY A 291 0.31 1.74 -15.34
CA GLY A 291 0.93 2.96 -14.82
C GLY A 291 -0.04 3.94 -14.14
N MET A 292 -1.36 3.66 -14.09
CA MET A 292 -2.29 4.51 -13.34
C MET A 292 -2.05 4.38 -11.84
N THR A 293 -2.13 5.52 -11.13
CA THR A 293 -2.10 5.55 -9.66
C THR A 293 -3.49 5.25 -9.10
N ALA A 294 -3.56 4.31 -8.18
CA ALA A 294 -4.76 3.93 -7.45
C ALA A 294 -4.69 4.37 -5.98
N PHE A 295 -5.76 4.99 -5.49
CA PHE A 295 -5.99 5.24 -4.06
C PHE A 295 -6.81 4.08 -3.50
N VAL A 296 -6.14 3.26 -2.72
CA VAL A 296 -6.65 1.97 -2.26
C VAL A 296 -7.14 2.08 -0.82
N THR A 297 -8.30 1.48 -0.56
CA THR A 297 -8.89 1.33 0.77
C THR A 297 -9.15 -0.16 1.02
N ILE A 298 -8.33 -0.76 1.86
CA ILE A 298 -8.43 -2.17 2.25
C ILE A 298 -9.35 -2.27 3.46
N MET A 299 -10.40 -3.08 3.38
CA MET A 299 -11.32 -3.30 4.47
C MET A 299 -10.78 -4.41 5.38
N ILE A 300 -10.40 -4.02 6.60
CA ILE A 300 -9.85 -4.94 7.60
C ILE A 300 -10.98 -5.60 8.37
N ASP A 301 -11.88 -4.78 8.93
CA ASP A 301 -13.00 -5.24 9.73
C ASP A 301 -14.14 -4.22 9.67
N ALA A 302 -15.37 -4.68 9.88
CA ALA A 302 -16.53 -3.82 9.89
C ALA A 302 -17.56 -4.34 10.90
N ALA A 303 -18.14 -3.42 11.66
CA ALA A 303 -19.25 -3.69 12.54
C ALA A 303 -20.41 -2.77 12.15
N THR A 304 -21.59 -3.35 11.88
CA THR A 304 -22.79 -2.61 11.47
C THR A 304 -23.72 -2.41 12.65
N ASP A 305 -24.38 -1.25 12.67
CA ASP A 305 -25.40 -0.90 13.67
C ASP A 305 -24.94 -1.05 15.12
N VAL A 306 -23.71 -0.58 15.43
CA VAL A 306 -23.11 -0.65 16.75
C VAL A 306 -23.08 0.70 17.45
N TRP A 307 -23.04 0.70 18.80
CA TRP A 307 -22.77 1.91 19.56
C TRP A 307 -21.33 2.35 19.35
N LYS A 308 -21.13 3.60 18.97
CA LYS A 308 -19.82 4.19 18.74
C LYS A 308 -19.70 5.56 19.38
N THR A 309 -18.49 5.89 19.78
CA THR A 309 -18.16 7.21 20.36
C THR A 309 -16.75 7.61 19.93
N GLN A 310 -16.45 8.89 20.04
CA GLN A 310 -15.11 9.40 19.75
C GLN A 310 -14.08 8.85 20.73
N ASN A 311 -12.85 8.62 20.26
CA ASN A 311 -11.75 8.09 21.09
C ASN A 311 -11.44 8.95 22.32
N ALA A 312 -11.82 10.24 22.31
CA ALA A 312 -11.71 11.13 23.46
C ALA A 312 -12.43 10.59 24.70
N ALA A 313 -13.52 9.81 24.52
CA ALA A 313 -14.27 9.19 25.63
C ALA A 313 -13.42 8.23 26.49
N PHE A 314 -12.36 7.66 25.90
CA PHE A 314 -11.48 6.67 26.56
C PHE A 314 -10.17 7.26 27.10
N LEU A 315 -9.98 8.58 27.01
CA LEU A 315 -8.79 9.26 27.54
C LEU A 315 -8.88 9.55 29.04
N VAL A 316 -10.05 9.35 29.66
CA VAL A 316 -10.26 9.51 31.09
C VAL A 316 -9.45 8.46 31.85
N ARG A 317 -8.47 8.90 32.62
CA ARG A 317 -7.61 8.01 33.41
C ARG A 317 -8.09 7.84 34.87
N ASN A 318 -8.84 8.80 35.39
CA ASN A 318 -9.37 8.76 36.76
C ASN A 318 -10.63 9.62 36.85
N PHE A 319 -11.76 8.99 37.19
CA PHE A 319 -13.04 9.67 37.34
C PHE A 319 -13.05 10.67 38.52
N LYS A 320 -12.28 10.42 39.60
CA LYS A 320 -12.20 11.32 40.74
C LYS A 320 -11.69 12.72 40.41
N ASN A 321 -10.92 12.85 39.33
CA ASN A 321 -10.43 14.15 38.90
C ASN A 321 -11.49 14.96 38.14
N ILE A 322 -12.56 14.32 37.66
CA ILE A 322 -13.55 14.89 36.75
C ILE A 322 -14.92 14.95 37.41
N ILE A 323 -15.30 13.90 38.15
CA ILE A 323 -16.63 13.72 38.74
C ILE A 323 -16.52 13.85 40.23
N VAL A 324 -17.33 14.77 40.79
CA VAL A 324 -17.46 14.93 42.25
C VAL A 324 -18.17 13.68 42.81
N ASP A 325 -17.65 13.11 43.88
CA ASP A 325 -18.17 11.91 44.54
C ASP A 325 -18.11 10.63 43.68
N ALA A 326 -17.10 10.51 42.78
CA ALA A 326 -16.89 9.25 42.03
C ALA A 326 -16.55 8.11 43.01
N PRO A 327 -17.20 6.92 42.86
CA PRO A 327 -16.93 5.76 43.71
C PRO A 327 -15.48 5.24 43.56
N ASP A 328 -14.92 4.71 44.66
CA ASP A 328 -13.53 4.23 44.69
C ASP A 328 -13.26 2.99 43.81
N ASN A 329 -14.27 2.22 43.50
CA ASN A 329 -14.21 0.92 42.82
C ASN A 329 -14.51 1.00 41.33
N VAL A 330 -14.59 2.20 40.73
CA VAL A 330 -14.90 2.34 39.28
C VAL A 330 -13.63 2.55 38.47
N ASN A 331 -13.26 1.53 37.73
CA ASN A 331 -12.08 1.57 36.86
C ASN A 331 -12.45 2.16 35.47
N PRO A 332 -11.79 3.24 35.04
CA PRO A 332 -12.04 3.83 33.71
C PRO A 332 -11.82 2.87 32.51
N ASN A 333 -11.11 1.78 32.70
CA ASN A 333 -10.95 0.76 31.66
C ASN A 333 -12.14 -0.19 31.51
N GLU A 334 -13.03 -0.24 32.51
CA GLU A 334 -14.20 -1.13 32.54
C GLU A 334 -15.52 -0.36 32.58
N TYR A 335 -15.48 0.91 32.97
CA TYR A 335 -16.65 1.75 33.10
C TYR A 335 -16.48 3.06 32.36
N ILE A 336 -17.57 3.55 31.76
CA ILE A 336 -17.70 4.91 31.24
C ILE A 336 -18.71 5.68 32.09
N ALA A 337 -18.48 6.96 32.26
CA ALA A 337 -19.40 7.85 32.98
C ALA A 337 -20.29 8.56 31.97
N VAL A 338 -21.59 8.39 32.10
CA VAL A 338 -22.60 8.97 31.22
C VAL A 338 -23.43 9.98 32.01
N LEU A 339 -23.75 11.12 31.40
CA LEU A 339 -24.58 12.15 31.99
C LEU A 339 -26.04 11.86 31.67
N ARG A 340 -26.84 11.42 32.68
CA ARG A 340 -28.29 11.24 32.59
C ARG A 340 -28.98 12.17 33.59
N ASP A 341 -29.93 12.93 33.12
CA ASP A 341 -30.70 13.88 33.98
C ASP A 341 -29.77 14.79 34.81
N GLY A 342 -28.63 15.20 34.26
CA GLY A 342 -27.67 16.06 34.95
C GLY A 342 -26.81 15.36 36.02
N LYS A 343 -26.93 14.02 36.15
CA LYS A 343 -26.16 13.21 37.10
C LYS A 343 -25.23 12.23 36.38
N PRO A 344 -24.01 12.01 36.87
CA PRO A 344 -23.11 11.01 36.31
C PRO A 344 -23.59 9.58 36.69
N VAL A 345 -23.73 8.71 35.70
CA VAL A 345 -24.04 7.30 35.86
C VAL A 345 -22.90 6.49 35.28
N PHE A 346 -22.40 5.50 36.00
CA PHE A 346 -21.33 4.63 35.56
C PHE A 346 -21.89 3.38 34.90
N ILE A 347 -21.53 3.16 33.66
CA ILE A 347 -21.98 2.04 32.84
C ILE A 347 -20.79 1.14 32.53
N LYS A 348 -20.96 -0.16 32.74
CA LYS A 348 -19.94 -1.15 32.37
C LYS A 348 -19.91 -1.34 30.85
N TYR A 349 -18.70 -1.37 30.28
CA TYR A 349 -18.52 -1.53 28.85
C TYR A 349 -17.34 -2.43 28.49
N ALA A 350 -17.34 -2.93 27.27
CA ALA A 350 -16.17 -3.51 26.63
C ALA A 350 -15.86 -2.72 25.36
N LYS A 351 -14.57 -2.59 25.06
CA LYS A 351 -14.12 -1.98 23.79
C LYS A 351 -14.26 -3.03 22.70
N GLY A 352 -14.95 -2.67 21.61
CA GLY A 352 -14.98 -3.43 20.39
C GLY A 352 -14.00 -2.89 19.36
N LEU A 353 -14.46 -2.81 18.10
CA LEU A 353 -13.66 -2.32 16.97
C LEU A 353 -13.27 -0.85 17.19
N SER A 354 -11.99 -0.53 17.02
CA SER A 354 -11.46 0.81 17.19
C SER A 354 -10.84 1.31 15.89
N THR A 355 -11.15 2.56 15.56
CA THR A 355 -10.56 3.31 14.45
C THR A 355 -9.76 4.49 14.99
N PRO A 356 -9.01 5.24 14.18
CA PRO A 356 -8.30 6.44 14.65
C PRO A 356 -9.20 7.52 15.27
N THR A 357 -10.48 7.57 14.91
CA THR A 357 -11.42 8.62 15.34
C THR A 357 -12.47 8.13 16.31
N GLU A 358 -12.98 6.93 16.14
CA GLU A 358 -14.12 6.37 16.86
C GLU A 358 -13.81 4.96 17.36
N THR A 359 -14.44 4.58 18.47
CA THR A 359 -14.35 3.22 19.01
C THR A 359 -15.75 2.69 19.29
N GLN A 360 -15.98 1.44 18.96
CA GLN A 360 -17.18 0.70 19.31
C GLN A 360 -17.23 0.49 20.83
N VAL A 361 -18.40 0.76 21.41
CA VAL A 361 -18.71 0.50 22.81
C VAL A 361 -19.73 -0.65 22.86
N VAL A 362 -19.33 -1.75 23.47
CA VAL A 362 -20.23 -2.88 23.71
C VAL A 362 -20.78 -2.77 25.12
N SER A 363 -22.06 -2.42 25.22
CA SER A 363 -22.78 -2.36 26.49
C SER A 363 -24.30 -2.46 26.25
N ASP A 364 -24.99 -3.19 27.09
CA ASP A 364 -26.45 -3.35 27.02
C ASP A 364 -27.22 -2.18 27.68
N GLU A 365 -26.52 -1.34 28.43
CA GLU A 365 -27.10 -0.25 29.22
C GLU A 365 -27.06 1.12 28.53
N LEU A 366 -26.39 1.22 27.35
CA LEU A 366 -26.27 2.47 26.60
C LEU A 366 -27.56 2.83 25.85
N LYS A 367 -27.87 4.12 25.82
CA LYS A 367 -29.01 4.72 25.11
C LYS A 367 -28.55 5.75 24.09
N ALA A 368 -29.41 6.02 23.10
CA ALA A 368 -29.10 6.94 21.99
C ALA A 368 -28.79 8.39 22.43
N ASP A 369 -29.35 8.83 23.54
CA ASP A 369 -29.22 10.20 24.05
C ASP A 369 -28.15 10.33 25.16
N ASP A 370 -27.37 9.27 25.40
CA ASP A 370 -26.34 9.26 26.41
C ASP A 370 -25.16 10.15 26.01
N LEU A 371 -24.71 10.97 26.96
CA LEU A 371 -23.55 11.85 26.82
C LEU A 371 -22.41 11.32 27.69
N ILE A 372 -21.32 10.87 27.10
CA ILE A 372 -20.16 10.36 27.85
C ILE A 372 -19.35 11.54 28.39
N ILE A 373 -19.09 11.55 29.68
CA ILE A 373 -18.30 12.58 30.36
C ILE A 373 -16.82 12.33 30.09
N VAL A 374 -16.14 13.30 29.50
CA VAL A 374 -14.70 13.24 29.19
C VAL A 374 -13.87 14.24 29.97
N GLY A 375 -14.51 15.24 30.59
CA GLY A 375 -13.82 16.27 31.33
C GLY A 375 -14.75 17.13 32.15
N ARG A 376 -14.18 18.04 32.95
CA ARG A 376 -14.89 19.07 33.72
C ARG A 376 -14.49 20.45 33.18
N MET A 377 -15.48 21.32 32.91
CA MET A 377 -15.21 22.69 32.49
C MET A 377 -14.58 23.48 33.67
N GLY A 378 -13.46 24.17 33.41
CA GLY A 378 -12.74 24.94 34.44
C GLY A 378 -11.46 24.31 35.00
N GLN A 379 -11.14 23.05 34.66
CA GLN A 379 -9.81 22.51 34.90
C GLN A 379 -8.96 22.68 33.63
N SER A 380 -8.16 23.75 33.58
CA SER A 380 -7.11 23.88 32.57
C SER A 380 -6.13 22.72 32.73
N THR A 381 -5.84 22.00 31.65
CA THR A 381 -4.80 20.97 31.56
C THR A 381 -3.40 21.61 31.69
N SER A 382 -3.05 22.08 32.90
CA SER A 382 -1.79 22.76 33.19
C SER A 382 -0.67 21.82 33.67
N SER A 383 -0.82 20.49 33.56
CA SER A 383 0.22 19.55 34.03
C SER A 383 1.26 19.14 33.01
N ALA A 384 1.11 19.50 31.71
CA ALA A 384 2.12 19.17 30.68
C ALA A 384 3.16 20.28 30.44
N ALA A 385 2.87 21.54 30.83
CA ALA A 385 3.76 22.67 30.57
C ALA A 385 4.81 22.93 31.67
N THR A 386 4.66 22.32 32.84
CA THR A 386 5.55 22.65 34.01
C THR A 386 6.79 21.72 34.06
N GLN A 387 6.82 20.60 33.37
CA GLN A 387 7.99 19.72 33.34
C GLN A 387 9.05 20.10 32.29
N ALA A 388 8.69 20.90 31.29
CA ALA A 388 9.65 21.36 30.26
C ALA A 388 10.56 22.50 30.70
N ARG A 389 10.27 23.16 31.83
CA ARG A 389 11.06 24.34 32.34
C ARG A 389 12.10 24.02 33.40
N ARG A 390 12.35 22.74 33.72
CA ARG A 390 13.34 22.36 34.76
C ARG A 390 14.57 21.61 34.23
N ARG A 391 14.84 21.63 32.93
CA ARG A 391 16.16 21.25 32.39
C ARG A 391 16.82 22.51 31.86
N GLY A 392 17.56 23.21 32.72
CA GLY A 392 18.46 24.26 32.34
C GLY A 392 19.70 23.69 31.62
N PRO A 393 20.42 24.55 30.94
CA PRO A 393 21.52 24.13 30.08
C PRO A 393 22.75 23.76 30.92
N PHE A 394 23.29 22.58 30.69
CA PHE A 394 24.71 22.27 30.84
C PHE A 394 25.17 21.53 29.58
#